data_3c33842539e0c73ddd4d9594931a144e
#
_entry.id   3c33842539e0c73ddd4d9594931a144e
#
_cell.length_a   1.000
_cell.length_b   1.000
_cell.length_c   1.000
_cell.angle_alpha   90.00
_cell.angle_beta   90.00
_cell.angle_gamma   90.00
#
_symmetry.space_group_name_H-M   'P 1'
#
loop_
_entity.id
_entity.type
_entity.pdbx_description
1 polymer ?
#
loop_
_entity_poly.entity_id
_entity_poly.type
_entity_poly.pdbx_seq_one_letter_code
_entity_poly.pdbx_strand_id
1 'polypeptide(L)'
;MHPYVRSLKSLFEANANSANAAPMKKYMRDQFDYLGIKSPQFKALQSEFIKQNGLPPYKDLDVVARELWNLPQREFQYLATV
;
A
#
# COMPACT_ATOMS: atom_id res chain seq x y z
N MET A 1 12.75 7.95 3.97
CA MET A 1 11.51 7.14 4.14
C MET A 1 11.68 6.22 5.35
N HIS A 2 10.66 6.15 6.20
CA HIS A 2 10.69 5.27 7.37
C HIS A 2 10.92 3.82 6.96
N PRO A 3 11.75 3.05 7.69
CA PRO A 3 12.05 1.66 7.30
C PRO A 3 10.81 0.77 7.16
N TYR A 4 9.80 0.98 8.01
CA TYR A 4 8.55 0.23 7.94
C TYR A 4 7.82 0.50 6.61
N VAL A 5 7.75 1.75 6.19
CA VAL A 5 7.13 2.14 4.92
C VAL A 5 7.92 1.60 3.74
N ARG A 6 9.25 1.63 3.83
CA ARG A 6 10.12 1.09 2.78
C ARG A 6 9.88 -0.40 2.57
N SER A 7 9.76 -1.15 3.65
CA SER A 7 9.50 -2.60 3.58
C SER A 7 8.12 -2.89 2.98
N LEU A 8 7.08 -2.16 3.40
CA LEU A 8 5.74 -2.27 2.82
C LEU A 8 5.75 -1.95 1.33
N LYS A 9 6.39 -0.86 0.97
CA LYS A 9 6.47 -0.41 -0.42
C LYS A 9 7.12 -1.48 -1.29
N SER A 10 8.23 -2.05 -0.85
CA SER A 10 8.94 -3.10 -1.58
C SER A 10 8.07 -4.34 -1.77
N LEU A 11 7.38 -4.79 -0.72
CA LEU A 11 6.51 -5.95 -0.80
C LEU A 11 5.36 -5.72 -1.79
N PHE A 12 4.70 -4.58 -1.69
CA PHE A 12 3.54 -4.30 -2.55
C PHE A 12 3.96 -4.06 -3.99
N GLU A 13 5.09 -3.39 -4.23
CA GLU A 13 5.59 -3.20 -5.59
C GLU A 13 6.02 -4.53 -6.24
N ALA A 14 6.57 -5.46 -5.45
CA ALA A 14 6.91 -6.79 -5.95
C ALA A 14 5.69 -7.59 -6.39
N ASN A 15 4.51 -7.24 -5.91
CA ASN A 15 3.24 -7.89 -6.25
C ASN A 15 2.37 -7.04 -7.17
N ALA A 16 2.90 -5.96 -7.72
CA ALA A 16 2.17 -5.10 -8.63
C ALA A 16 1.77 -5.84 -9.90
N ASN A 17 0.60 -5.49 -10.44
CA ASN A 17 0.07 -6.10 -11.65
C ASN A 17 -0.44 -5.02 -12.59
N SER A 18 0.35 -4.70 -13.62
CA SER A 18 0.02 -3.63 -14.55
C SER A 18 -1.25 -3.92 -15.36
N ALA A 19 -1.56 -5.20 -15.59
CA ALA A 19 -2.78 -5.58 -16.29
C ALA A 19 -4.04 -5.23 -15.48
N ASN A 20 -3.96 -5.29 -14.15
CA ASN A 20 -5.05 -4.87 -13.27
C ASN A 20 -5.03 -3.36 -13.01
N ALA A 21 -3.85 -2.75 -12.98
CA ALA A 21 -3.70 -1.34 -12.64
C ALA A 21 -4.41 -0.42 -13.64
N ALA A 22 -4.28 -0.71 -14.93
CA ALA A 22 -4.86 0.12 -15.98
C ALA A 22 -6.40 0.20 -15.90
N PRO A 23 -7.15 -0.94 -15.79
CA PRO A 23 -8.60 -0.86 -15.61
C PRO A 23 -9.01 -0.18 -14.30
N MET A 24 -8.28 -0.41 -13.21
CA MET A 24 -8.58 0.21 -11.92
C MET A 24 -8.44 1.72 -12.00
N LYS A 25 -7.38 2.21 -12.63
CA LYS A 25 -7.15 3.63 -12.83
C LYS A 25 -8.25 4.24 -13.70
N LYS A 26 -8.61 3.56 -14.77
CA LYS A 26 -9.68 4.01 -15.68
C LYS A 26 -11.03 4.08 -14.98
N TYR A 27 -11.35 3.09 -14.14
CA TYR A 27 -12.58 3.08 -13.37
C TYR A 27 -12.68 4.32 -12.47
N MET A 28 -11.57 4.77 -11.91
CA MET A 28 -11.51 5.98 -11.06
C MET A 28 -11.26 7.25 -11.87
N ARG A 29 -11.51 7.23 -13.17
CA ARG A 29 -11.38 8.37 -14.08
C ARG A 29 -9.97 8.99 -14.06
N ASP A 30 -8.96 8.13 -13.95
CA ASP A 30 -7.54 8.51 -13.91
C ASP A 30 -7.17 9.45 -12.76
N GLN A 31 -7.97 9.48 -11.69
CA GLN A 31 -7.68 10.34 -10.53
C GLN A 31 -6.60 9.78 -9.61
N PHE A 32 -6.36 8.47 -9.66
CA PHE A 32 -5.38 7.80 -8.79
C PHE A 32 -4.54 6.83 -9.60
N ASP A 33 -3.28 6.71 -9.20
CA ASP A 33 -2.43 5.62 -9.69
C ASP A 33 -2.67 4.36 -8.88
N TYR A 34 -2.44 3.19 -9.49
CA TYR A 34 -2.65 1.89 -8.86
C TYR A 34 -1.48 0.96 -9.17
N LEU A 35 -1.13 0.13 -8.18
CA LEU A 35 -0.22 -1.00 -8.39
C LEU A 35 -0.92 -2.16 -9.10
N GLY A 36 -2.24 -2.23 -8.98
CA GLY A 36 -3.02 -3.32 -9.58
C GLY A 36 -3.24 -4.49 -8.63
N ILE A 37 -3.25 -4.22 -7.33
CA ILE A 37 -3.47 -5.24 -6.30
C ILE A 37 -4.94 -5.19 -5.90
N LYS A 38 -5.69 -6.26 -6.21
CA LYS A 38 -7.11 -6.35 -5.87
C LYS A 38 -7.30 -6.67 -4.39
N SER A 39 -8.50 -6.38 -3.87
CA SER A 39 -8.81 -6.48 -2.44
C SER A 39 -8.43 -7.80 -1.77
N PRO A 40 -8.72 -8.99 -2.36
CA PRO A 40 -8.31 -10.24 -1.69
C PRO A 40 -6.80 -10.35 -1.53
N GLN A 41 -6.04 -10.01 -2.56
CA GLN A 41 -4.58 -10.02 -2.51
C GLN A 41 -4.05 -8.94 -1.57
N PHE A 42 -4.66 -7.76 -1.59
CA PHE A 42 -4.30 -6.64 -0.71
C PHE A 42 -4.39 -7.07 0.76
N LYS A 43 -5.52 -7.68 1.14
CA LYS A 43 -5.71 -8.14 2.52
C LYS A 43 -4.74 -9.24 2.89
N ALA A 44 -4.45 -10.16 1.98
CA ALA A 44 -3.49 -11.23 2.24
C ALA A 44 -2.07 -10.67 2.46
N LEU A 45 -1.64 -9.74 1.63
CA LEU A 45 -0.32 -9.10 1.77
C LEU A 45 -0.22 -8.31 3.07
N GLN A 46 -1.27 -7.57 3.42
CA GLN A 46 -1.31 -6.79 4.65
C GLN A 46 -1.21 -7.70 5.88
N SER A 47 -2.01 -8.76 5.91
CA SER A 47 -2.01 -9.71 7.03
C SER A 47 -0.66 -10.38 7.18
N GLU A 48 -0.06 -10.81 6.08
CA GLU A 48 1.25 -11.47 6.09
C GLU A 48 2.33 -10.51 6.58
N PHE A 49 2.31 -9.26 6.12
CA PHE A 49 3.28 -8.26 6.54
C PHE A 49 3.19 -7.99 8.04
N ILE A 50 1.98 -7.82 8.55
CA ILE A 50 1.76 -7.57 9.99
C ILE A 50 2.19 -8.79 10.81
N LYS A 51 1.91 -9.99 10.33
CA LYS A 51 2.31 -11.22 11.01
C LYS A 51 3.81 -11.33 11.13
N GLN A 52 4.57 -10.94 10.11
CA GLN A 52 6.03 -11.04 10.10
C GLN A 52 6.71 -9.88 10.81
N ASN A 53 6.18 -8.68 10.70
CA ASN A 53 6.84 -7.45 11.13
C ASN A 53 6.14 -6.73 12.29
N GLY A 54 4.91 -7.12 12.60
CA GLY A 54 4.09 -6.42 13.57
C GLY A 54 3.56 -5.10 13.04
N LEU A 55 2.87 -4.36 13.90
CA LEU A 55 2.44 -3.00 13.60
C LEU A 55 3.60 -2.03 13.83
N PRO A 56 3.58 -0.84 13.20
CA PRO A 56 4.64 0.14 13.47
C PRO A 56 4.60 0.57 14.93
N PRO A 57 5.74 1.01 15.51
CA PRO A 57 5.75 1.53 16.87
C PRO A 57 4.73 2.65 17.02
N TYR A 58 4.05 2.70 18.16
CA TYR A 58 3.00 3.69 18.40
C TYR A 58 3.47 5.12 18.14
N LYS A 59 4.69 5.45 18.56
CA LYS A 59 5.28 6.77 18.36
C LYS A 59 5.51 7.13 16.89
N ASP A 60 5.58 6.13 16.01
CA ASP A 60 5.88 6.32 14.59
C ASP A 60 4.63 6.20 13.71
N LEU A 61 3.45 5.90 14.29
CA LEU A 61 2.21 5.73 13.51
C LEU A 61 1.91 6.93 12.63
N ASP A 62 2.06 8.13 13.17
CA ASP A 62 1.77 9.37 12.45
C ASP A 62 2.69 9.55 11.24
N VAL A 63 3.98 9.30 11.43
CA VAL A 63 4.98 9.41 10.36
C VAL A 63 4.70 8.36 9.28
N VAL A 64 4.47 7.12 9.68
CA VAL A 64 4.20 6.01 8.76
C VAL A 64 2.94 6.29 7.93
N ALA A 65 1.85 6.70 8.58
CA ALA A 65 0.61 7.00 7.88
C ALA A 65 0.78 8.15 6.88
N ARG A 66 1.50 9.18 7.28
CA ARG A 66 1.75 10.35 6.42
C ARG A 66 2.58 9.99 5.20
N GLU A 67 3.62 9.18 5.38
CA GLU A 67 4.48 8.75 4.27
C GLU A 67 3.70 7.86 3.30
N LEU A 68 2.90 6.92 3.81
CA LEU A 68 2.06 6.07 2.97
C LEU A 68 1.04 6.90 2.17
N TRP A 69 0.43 7.88 2.84
CA TRP A 69 -0.55 8.74 2.19
C TRP A 69 0.04 9.55 1.04
N ASN A 70 1.32 9.92 1.14
CA ASN A 70 2.00 10.71 0.13
C ASN A 70 2.54 9.91 -1.04
N LEU A 71 2.47 8.57 -0.99
CA LEU A 71 2.84 7.75 -2.13
C LEU A 71 1.76 7.84 -3.22
N PRO A 72 2.14 7.78 -4.51
CA PRO A 72 1.19 8.05 -5.60
C PRO A 72 0.14 6.95 -5.77
N GLN A 73 0.47 5.71 -5.46
CA GLN A 73 -0.45 4.60 -5.69
C GLN A 73 -1.51 4.51 -4.59
N ARG A 74 -2.75 4.29 -4.99
CA ARG A 74 -3.91 4.30 -4.10
C ARG A 74 -3.84 3.22 -3.02
N GLU A 75 -3.24 2.07 -3.32
CA GLU A 75 -3.09 0.98 -2.35
C GLU A 75 -2.34 1.42 -1.10
N PHE A 76 -1.30 2.24 -1.25
CA PHE A 76 -0.57 2.75 -0.09
C PHE A 76 -1.43 3.68 0.76
N GLN A 77 -2.31 4.44 0.13
CA GLN A 77 -3.23 5.32 0.86
C GLN A 77 -4.25 4.51 1.66
N TYR A 78 -4.73 3.40 1.12
CA TYR A 78 -5.60 2.48 1.87
C TYR A 78 -4.88 1.91 3.09
N LEU A 79 -3.60 1.56 2.98
CA LEU A 79 -2.82 1.09 4.12
C LEU A 79 -2.73 2.14 5.22
N ALA A 80 -2.69 3.41 4.88
CA ALA A 80 -2.59 4.50 5.85
C ALA A 80 -3.86 4.64 6.70
N THR A 81 -5.00 4.12 6.24
CA THR A 81 -6.29 4.26 6.92
C THR A 81 -6.64 3.09 7.82
N VAL A 82 -5.79 2.10 7.89
CA VAL A 82 -6.06 0.86 8.64
C VAL A 82 -5.55 0.92 10.06
#